data_156487f282b1d1133e6cdeb8b6aa499d
#
_entry.id   156487f282b1d1133e6cdeb8b6aa499d
#
_cell.length_a   1.000
_cell.length_b   1.000
_cell.length_c   1.000
_cell.angle_alpha   90.00
_cell.angle_beta   90.00
_cell.angle_gamma   90.00
#
_symmetry.space_group_name_H-M   'P 1'
#
loop_
_entity.id
_entity.type
_entity.pdbx_description
1 polymer ?
#
loop_
_entity_poly.entity_id
_entity_poly.type
_entity_poly.pdbx_seq_one_letter_code
_entity_poly.pdbx_strand_id
1 'polypeptide(L)'
;DEQEALAGLDIEPGCWRDPKARVTALTFKRFSRRLVELTGEPWIGWELGASMPLSSHGFLGYAAMSSNTLGDAIELAVKFFRTRGTIVQLEAFVEGEWAVLQLNEMLSLGEHGPLLTESLFSSFHFMGLQLMPDIEILGELRFAYPEPAYFSRLRPMIPVPIYFDCAYSQMRFPAER
;
A
#
# COMPACT_ATOMS: atom_id res chain seq x y z
N ASP A 1 18.99 6.91 10.29
CA ASP A 1 18.95 8.34 10.62
C ASP A 1 18.18 9.09 9.55
N GLU A 2 17.29 10.03 9.95
CA GLU A 2 16.46 10.85 9.06
C GLU A 2 17.31 11.67 8.07
N GLN A 3 18.39 12.28 8.55
CA GLN A 3 19.26 13.08 7.71
C GLN A 3 19.93 12.23 6.64
N GLU A 4 20.33 11.03 6.97
CA GLU A 4 20.96 10.10 6.04
C GLU A 4 19.96 9.59 4.98
N ALA A 5 18.72 9.29 5.40
CA ALA A 5 17.66 8.85 4.49
C ALA A 5 17.27 9.94 3.46
N LEU A 6 17.36 11.20 3.85
CA LEU A 6 16.98 12.35 3.02
C LEU A 6 18.17 13.00 2.29
N ALA A 7 19.40 12.60 2.59
CA ALA A 7 20.60 13.19 2.01
C ALA A 7 20.61 13.08 0.48
N GLY A 8 20.80 14.22 -0.20
CA GLY A 8 20.88 14.29 -1.66
C GLY A 8 19.55 14.07 -2.40
N LEU A 9 18.43 14.01 -1.66
CA LEU A 9 17.11 14.10 -2.26
C LEU A 9 16.73 15.57 -2.47
N ASP A 10 16.08 15.84 -3.58
CA ASP A 10 15.53 17.16 -3.89
C ASP A 10 14.22 17.35 -3.11
N ILE A 11 14.35 17.54 -1.79
CA ILE A 11 13.27 17.69 -0.83
C ILE A 11 13.55 18.91 0.04
N GLU A 12 12.61 19.84 0.09
CA GLU A 12 12.67 20.99 0.98
C GLU A 12 12.77 20.55 2.46
N PRO A 13 13.61 21.21 3.27
CA PRO A 13 13.74 20.90 4.69
C PRO A 13 12.38 20.92 5.41
N GLY A 14 12.06 19.85 6.12
CA GLY A 14 10.79 19.71 6.84
C GLY A 14 9.59 19.26 6.01
N CYS A 15 9.75 19.07 4.70
CA CYS A 15 8.70 18.62 3.79
C CYS A 15 7.98 17.37 4.29
N TRP A 16 8.69 16.41 4.87
CA TRP A 16 8.11 15.16 5.40
C TRP A 16 7.19 15.35 6.62
N ARG A 17 7.21 16.53 7.25
CA ARG A 17 6.32 16.89 8.36
C ARG A 17 5.06 17.62 7.88
N ASP A 18 5.04 18.05 6.63
CA ASP A 18 3.87 18.70 6.04
C ASP A 18 2.99 17.65 5.35
N PRO A 19 1.77 17.38 5.86
CA PRO A 19 0.86 16.41 5.26
C PRO A 19 0.39 16.79 3.85
N LYS A 20 0.60 18.05 3.45
CA LYS A 20 0.26 18.56 2.12
C LYS A 20 1.43 18.51 1.14
N ALA A 21 2.64 18.28 1.64
CA ALA A 21 3.82 18.20 0.78
C ALA A 21 3.67 17.07 -0.25
N ARG A 22 4.26 17.28 -1.40
CA ARG A 22 4.29 16.31 -2.50
C ARG A 22 5.71 16.20 -3.01
N VAL A 23 6.09 15.00 -3.35
CA VAL A 23 7.38 14.71 -3.99
C VAL A 23 7.16 14.17 -5.40
N THR A 24 8.15 14.33 -6.27
CA THR A 24 8.10 13.76 -7.62
C THR A 24 8.24 12.23 -7.58
N ALA A 25 7.80 11.55 -8.64
CA ALA A 25 8.03 10.11 -8.79
C ALA A 25 9.54 9.76 -8.76
N LEU A 26 10.38 10.63 -9.30
CA LEU A 26 11.84 10.45 -9.27
C LEU A 26 12.38 10.54 -7.84
N THR A 27 11.93 11.52 -7.07
CA THR A 27 12.29 11.67 -5.66
C THR A 27 11.85 10.46 -4.86
N PHE A 28 10.61 9.97 -5.09
CA PHE A 28 10.11 8.75 -4.47
C PHE A 28 11.00 7.54 -4.80
N LYS A 29 11.38 7.33 -6.06
CA LYS A 29 12.27 6.22 -6.46
C LYS A 29 13.64 6.30 -5.77
N ARG A 30 14.23 7.49 -5.70
CA ARG A 30 15.51 7.70 -5.01
C ARG A 30 15.41 7.41 -3.52
N PHE A 31 14.33 7.87 -2.89
CA PHE A 31 14.07 7.61 -1.48
C PHE A 31 13.88 6.10 -1.21
N SER A 32 13.07 5.42 -2.02
CA SER A 32 12.81 3.98 -1.90
C SER A 32 14.11 3.17 -1.98
N ARG A 33 14.97 3.48 -2.95
CA ARG A 33 16.29 2.85 -3.08
C ARG A 33 17.13 3.08 -1.83
N ARG A 34 17.22 4.34 -1.38
CA ARG A 34 17.98 4.71 -0.20
C ARG A 34 17.49 3.98 1.06
N LEU A 35 16.19 3.82 1.20
CA LEU A 35 15.60 3.09 2.33
C LEU A 35 16.08 1.64 2.35
N VAL A 36 16.01 0.95 1.24
CA VAL A 36 16.50 -0.43 1.12
C VAL A 36 18.01 -0.51 1.37
N GLU A 37 18.80 0.41 0.83
CA GLU A 37 20.25 0.46 1.04
C GLU A 37 20.62 0.66 2.53
N LEU A 38 19.92 1.56 3.23
CA LEU A 38 20.20 1.90 4.63
C LEU A 38 19.74 0.82 5.60
N THR A 39 18.64 0.15 5.32
CA THR A 39 18.09 -0.90 6.19
C THR A 39 18.67 -2.27 5.87
N GLY A 40 19.09 -2.51 4.64
CA GLY A 40 19.44 -3.83 4.14
C GLY A 40 18.21 -4.75 3.99
N GLU A 41 17.00 -4.19 4.08
CA GLU A 41 15.74 -4.94 4.14
C GLU A 41 14.89 -4.66 2.89
N PRO A 42 15.00 -5.47 1.85
CA PRO A 42 14.23 -5.26 0.61
C PRO A 42 12.71 -5.41 0.80
N TRP A 43 12.25 -6.02 1.91
CA TRP A 43 10.85 -6.15 2.30
C TRP A 43 10.30 -4.97 3.12
N ILE A 44 11.08 -3.91 3.30
CA ILE A 44 10.72 -2.73 4.12
C ILE A 44 9.38 -2.11 3.72
N GLY A 45 8.94 -2.28 2.46
CA GLY A 45 7.65 -1.82 1.98
C GLY A 45 6.49 -2.39 2.79
N TRP A 46 6.51 -3.69 3.05
CA TRP A 46 5.47 -4.36 3.85
C TRP A 46 5.45 -3.83 5.29
N GLU A 47 6.61 -3.69 5.92
CA GLU A 47 6.73 -3.20 7.30
C GLU A 47 6.28 -1.74 7.43
N LEU A 48 6.62 -0.91 6.44
CA LEU A 48 6.14 0.48 6.38
C LEU A 48 4.63 0.55 6.37
N GLY A 49 3.98 -0.21 5.48
CA GLY A 49 2.53 -0.26 5.41
C GLY A 49 1.89 -0.74 6.71
N ALA A 50 2.43 -1.81 7.31
CA ALA A 50 1.96 -2.36 8.58
C ALA A 50 2.10 -1.37 9.75
N SER A 51 3.11 -0.51 9.72
CA SER A 51 3.35 0.49 10.77
C SER A 51 2.50 1.74 10.65
N MET A 52 1.77 1.93 9.55
CA MET A 52 0.96 3.12 9.32
C MET A 52 -0.34 3.09 10.13
N PRO A 53 -0.53 3.97 11.13
CA PRO A 53 -1.81 4.10 11.80
C PRO A 53 -2.85 4.73 10.86
N LEU A 54 -4.13 4.50 11.13
CA LEU A 54 -5.25 5.10 10.37
C LEU A 54 -5.11 6.61 10.18
N SER A 55 -4.61 7.32 11.22
CA SER A 55 -4.38 8.76 11.19
C SER A 55 -3.35 9.21 10.14
N SER A 56 -2.40 8.33 9.75
CA SER A 56 -1.43 8.62 8.68
C SER A 56 -2.08 8.80 7.32
N HIS A 57 -3.30 8.26 7.14
CA HIS A 57 -4.09 8.44 5.92
C HIS A 57 -4.88 9.75 5.91
N GLY A 58 -4.74 10.60 6.95
CA GLY A 58 -5.40 11.89 7.06
C GLY A 58 -6.93 11.76 6.98
N PHE A 59 -7.58 12.65 6.22
CA PHE A 59 -9.03 12.64 6.05
C PHE A 59 -9.58 11.28 5.58
N LEU A 60 -8.85 10.59 4.72
CA LEU A 60 -9.25 9.28 4.22
C LEU A 60 -9.34 8.23 5.34
N GLY A 61 -8.38 8.21 6.27
CA GLY A 61 -8.41 7.32 7.42
C GLY A 61 -9.62 7.59 8.33
N TYR A 62 -9.91 8.86 8.61
CA TYR A 62 -11.08 9.24 9.41
C TYR A 62 -12.40 8.90 8.70
N ALA A 63 -12.48 9.10 7.39
CA ALA A 63 -13.67 8.75 6.61
C ALA A 63 -13.90 7.23 6.62
N ALA A 64 -12.84 6.42 6.49
CA ALA A 64 -12.93 4.97 6.59
C ALA A 64 -13.40 4.52 7.98
N MET A 65 -12.96 5.18 9.07
CA MET A 65 -13.44 4.91 10.44
C MET A 65 -14.92 5.18 10.63
N SER A 66 -15.51 6.05 9.79
CA SER A 66 -16.95 6.40 9.85
C SER A 66 -17.79 5.55 8.90
N SER A 67 -17.20 4.62 8.18
CA SER A 67 -17.90 3.72 7.26
C SER A 67 -18.63 2.62 8.02
N ASN A 68 -19.80 2.23 7.53
CA ASN A 68 -20.59 1.17 8.15
C ASN A 68 -20.15 -0.24 7.71
N THR A 69 -19.54 -0.32 6.53
CA THR A 69 -19.08 -1.58 5.93
C THR A 69 -17.68 -1.44 5.34
N LEU A 70 -17.00 -2.56 5.13
CA LEU A 70 -15.72 -2.60 4.41
C LEU A 70 -15.88 -2.08 2.97
N GLY A 71 -16.99 -2.39 2.32
CA GLY A 71 -17.31 -1.88 0.98
C GLY A 71 -17.35 -0.35 0.93
N ASP A 72 -18.06 0.28 1.87
CA ASP A 72 -18.12 1.75 1.97
C ASP A 72 -16.72 2.35 2.19
N ALA A 73 -15.91 1.72 3.03
CA ALA A 73 -14.53 2.16 3.29
C ALA A 73 -13.65 2.06 2.02
N ILE A 74 -13.78 0.97 1.26
CA ILE A 74 -13.07 0.78 0.00
C ILE A 74 -13.51 1.79 -1.05
N GLU A 75 -14.80 2.05 -1.20
CA GLU A 75 -15.31 3.05 -2.14
C GLU A 75 -14.77 4.46 -1.81
N LEU A 76 -14.74 4.83 -0.54
CA LEU A 76 -14.14 6.08 -0.08
C LEU A 76 -12.64 6.11 -0.38
N ALA A 77 -11.93 5.00 -0.12
CA ALA A 77 -10.51 4.90 -0.44
C ALA A 77 -10.25 5.15 -1.92
N VAL A 78 -10.95 4.46 -2.81
CA VAL A 78 -10.84 4.64 -4.27
C VAL A 78 -11.12 6.08 -4.69
N LYS A 79 -12.24 6.65 -4.20
CA LYS A 79 -12.68 7.99 -4.55
C LYS A 79 -11.65 9.06 -4.20
N PHE A 80 -11.05 8.96 -3.02
CA PHE A 80 -10.16 10.00 -2.49
C PHE A 80 -8.67 9.67 -2.61
N PHE A 81 -8.30 8.48 -3.10
CA PHE A 81 -6.89 8.07 -3.19
C PHE A 81 -6.05 9.02 -4.03
N ARG A 82 -6.64 9.62 -5.07
CA ARG A 82 -5.97 10.63 -5.91
C ARG A 82 -5.46 11.85 -5.12
N THR A 83 -6.04 12.13 -3.95
CA THR A 83 -5.55 13.20 -3.08
C THR A 83 -4.22 12.85 -2.41
N ARG A 84 -3.87 11.55 -2.37
CA ARG A 84 -2.62 11.04 -1.81
C ARG A 84 -1.47 11.10 -2.81
N GLY A 85 -1.75 10.84 -4.08
CA GLY A 85 -0.75 10.85 -5.13
C GLY A 85 -1.33 10.46 -6.48
N THR A 86 -0.51 10.58 -7.52
CA THR A 86 -0.89 10.27 -8.91
C THR A 86 -0.06 9.16 -9.53
N ILE A 87 0.86 8.55 -8.77
CA ILE A 87 1.75 7.49 -9.27
C ILE A 87 0.97 6.19 -9.48
N VAL A 88 -0.02 5.94 -8.62
CA VAL A 88 -0.92 4.79 -8.70
C VAL A 88 -2.37 5.24 -8.62
N GLN A 89 -3.26 4.44 -9.17
CA GLN A 89 -4.69 4.58 -9.08
C GLN A 89 -5.30 3.30 -8.51
N LEU A 90 -6.30 3.46 -7.65
CA LEU A 90 -7.10 2.34 -7.15
C LEU A 90 -8.40 2.22 -7.94
N GLU A 91 -8.82 0.99 -8.17
CA GLU A 91 -10.13 0.64 -8.71
C GLU A 91 -10.76 -0.42 -7.82
N ALA A 92 -12.08 -0.32 -7.58
CA ALA A 92 -12.84 -1.33 -6.87
C ALA A 92 -13.99 -1.81 -7.74
N PHE A 93 -14.18 -3.12 -7.81
CA PHE A 93 -15.24 -3.77 -8.58
C PHE A 93 -15.54 -5.16 -8.02
N VAL A 94 -16.64 -5.76 -8.47
CA VAL A 94 -16.99 -7.14 -8.15
C VAL A 94 -16.75 -8.01 -9.37
N GLU A 95 -16.03 -9.12 -9.17
CA GLU A 95 -15.74 -10.14 -10.18
C GLU A 95 -16.14 -11.52 -9.63
N GLY A 96 -17.28 -12.02 -10.08
CA GLY A 96 -17.85 -13.27 -9.55
C GLY A 96 -18.15 -13.16 -8.06
N GLU A 97 -17.54 -14.02 -7.26
CA GLU A 97 -17.71 -14.04 -5.79
C GLU A 97 -16.69 -13.12 -5.06
N TRP A 98 -15.93 -12.32 -5.79
CA TRP A 98 -14.85 -11.50 -5.25
C TRP A 98 -15.14 -10.01 -5.35
N ALA A 99 -15.05 -9.32 -4.24
CA ALA A 99 -14.81 -7.88 -4.21
C ALA A 99 -13.31 -7.64 -4.42
N VAL A 100 -12.95 -6.86 -5.42
CA VAL A 100 -11.58 -6.66 -5.88
C VAL A 100 -11.19 -5.21 -5.66
N LEU A 101 -10.06 -5.00 -4.98
CA LEU A 101 -9.34 -3.74 -4.95
C LEU A 101 -8.09 -3.88 -5.79
N GLN A 102 -8.05 -3.22 -6.94
CA GLN A 102 -6.97 -3.27 -7.92
C GLN A 102 -6.11 -2.03 -7.85
N LEU A 103 -4.81 -2.22 -7.92
CA LEU A 103 -3.82 -1.15 -8.00
C LEU A 103 -3.27 -1.08 -9.43
N ASN A 104 -3.42 0.09 -10.05
CA ASN A 104 -2.88 0.38 -11.37
C ASN A 104 -1.72 1.38 -11.27
N GLU A 105 -0.55 1.00 -11.77
CA GLU A 105 0.57 1.93 -11.91
C GLU A 105 0.30 2.91 -13.06
N MET A 106 0.24 4.20 -12.74
CA MET A 106 0.08 5.28 -13.73
C MET A 106 1.41 5.72 -14.32
N LEU A 107 2.50 5.45 -13.62
CA LEU A 107 3.88 5.66 -14.05
C LEU A 107 4.68 4.41 -13.68
N SER A 108 5.43 3.88 -14.61
CA SER A 108 6.28 2.71 -14.33
C SER A 108 7.27 3.02 -13.21
N LEU A 109 7.17 2.27 -12.13
CA LEU A 109 8.07 2.36 -10.99
C LEU A 109 9.28 1.42 -11.14
N GLY A 110 9.23 0.46 -12.09
CA GLY A 110 10.28 -0.52 -12.31
C GLY A 110 10.56 -1.31 -11.04
N GLU A 111 11.83 -1.42 -10.65
CA GLU A 111 12.26 -2.15 -9.44
C GLU A 111 11.68 -1.61 -8.11
N HIS A 112 11.09 -0.41 -8.10
CA HIS A 112 10.48 0.21 -6.93
C HIS A 112 8.97 -0.08 -6.81
N GLY A 113 8.37 -0.72 -7.83
CA GLY A 113 6.97 -1.11 -7.85
C GLY A 113 6.59 -2.04 -6.68
N PRO A 114 7.36 -3.11 -6.43
CA PRO A 114 7.10 -4.01 -5.30
C PRO A 114 7.02 -3.29 -3.95
N LEU A 115 7.97 -2.42 -3.63
CA LEU A 115 7.99 -1.67 -2.36
C LEU A 115 6.70 -0.85 -2.17
N LEU A 116 6.26 -0.12 -3.21
CA LEU A 116 5.03 0.68 -3.12
C LEU A 116 3.79 -0.20 -3.00
N THR A 117 3.68 -1.23 -3.82
CA THR A 117 2.52 -2.14 -3.82
C THR A 117 2.39 -2.87 -2.48
N GLU A 118 3.50 -3.40 -1.96
CA GLU A 118 3.54 -4.08 -0.67
C GLU A 118 3.18 -3.12 0.48
N SER A 119 3.70 -1.90 0.45
CA SER A 119 3.37 -0.87 1.45
C SER A 119 1.88 -0.52 1.43
N LEU A 120 1.27 -0.36 0.27
CA LEU A 120 -0.15 -0.05 0.16
C LEU A 120 -1.02 -1.24 0.59
N PHE A 121 -0.72 -2.45 0.13
CA PHE A 121 -1.50 -3.63 0.48
C PHE A 121 -1.39 -3.98 1.96
N SER A 122 -0.20 -3.91 2.53
CA SER A 122 0.01 -4.07 3.95
C SER A 122 -0.77 -3.03 4.75
N SER A 123 -0.69 -1.76 4.36
CA SER A 123 -1.42 -0.67 5.01
C SER A 123 -2.93 -0.88 4.96
N PHE A 124 -3.50 -1.27 3.82
CA PHE A 124 -4.93 -1.56 3.69
C PHE A 124 -5.35 -2.79 4.50
N HIS A 125 -4.51 -3.84 4.52
CA HIS A 125 -4.76 -5.04 5.32
C HIS A 125 -4.86 -4.70 6.81
N PHE A 126 -3.84 -4.03 7.36
CA PHE A 126 -3.82 -3.65 8.78
C PHE A 126 -4.88 -2.61 9.13
N MET A 127 -5.21 -1.71 8.21
CA MET A 127 -6.33 -0.78 8.37
C MET A 127 -7.66 -1.53 8.46
N GLY A 128 -7.88 -2.53 7.61
CA GLY A 128 -9.06 -3.40 7.67
C GLY A 128 -9.19 -4.12 9.01
N LEU A 129 -8.09 -4.69 9.53
CA LEU A 129 -8.07 -5.33 10.85
C LEU A 129 -8.38 -4.36 11.99
N GLN A 130 -7.94 -3.10 11.91
CA GLN A 130 -8.24 -2.08 12.91
C GLN A 130 -9.71 -1.63 12.87
N LEU A 131 -10.29 -1.54 11.68
CA LEU A 131 -11.69 -1.13 11.50
C LEU A 131 -12.67 -2.23 11.89
N MET A 132 -12.30 -3.48 11.66
CA MET A 132 -13.15 -4.66 11.83
C MET A 132 -12.37 -5.79 12.51
N PRO A 133 -12.05 -5.65 13.81
CA PRO A 133 -11.20 -6.62 14.52
C PRO A 133 -11.81 -8.01 14.62
N ASP A 134 -13.15 -8.13 14.54
CA ASP A 134 -13.89 -9.39 14.64
C ASP A 134 -14.08 -10.08 13.27
N ILE A 135 -13.64 -9.44 12.18
CA ILE A 135 -13.72 -10.03 10.84
C ILE A 135 -12.39 -10.72 10.54
N GLU A 136 -12.46 -12.04 10.40
CA GLU A 136 -11.41 -12.80 9.76
C GLU A 136 -11.32 -12.33 8.30
N ILE A 137 -10.29 -11.57 7.96
CA ILE A 137 -10.07 -11.09 6.58
C ILE A 137 -9.63 -12.28 5.75
N LEU A 138 -10.62 -13.05 5.29
CA LEU A 138 -10.42 -14.11 4.32
C LEU A 138 -10.32 -13.45 2.93
N GLY A 139 -9.24 -13.73 2.24
CA GLY A 139 -9.04 -13.15 0.92
C GLY A 139 -7.78 -13.69 0.27
N GLU A 140 -7.34 -13.04 -0.79
CA GLU A 140 -6.07 -13.35 -1.46
C GLU A 140 -5.36 -12.08 -1.91
N LEU A 141 -4.03 -12.16 -1.97
CA LEU A 141 -3.18 -11.12 -2.55
C LEU A 141 -2.65 -11.60 -3.90
N ARG A 142 -2.71 -10.75 -4.88
CA ARG A 142 -2.15 -10.96 -6.21
C ARG A 142 -1.16 -9.85 -6.54
N PHE A 143 0.00 -10.21 -7.07
CA PHE A 143 1.04 -9.28 -7.46
C PHE A 143 1.36 -9.42 -8.94
N ALA A 144 1.43 -8.30 -9.65
CA ALA A 144 1.73 -8.23 -11.08
C ALA A 144 3.24 -8.29 -11.39
N TYR A 145 4.05 -8.81 -10.46
CA TYR A 145 5.49 -8.98 -10.61
C TYR A 145 5.90 -10.39 -10.13
N PRO A 146 7.09 -10.89 -10.55
CA PRO A 146 7.62 -12.17 -10.11
C PRO A 146 7.87 -12.20 -8.60
N GLU A 147 7.75 -13.37 -7.98
CA GLU A 147 8.02 -13.54 -6.55
C GLU A 147 9.45 -13.08 -6.20
N PRO A 148 9.61 -12.04 -5.38
CA PRO A 148 10.93 -11.61 -4.93
C PRO A 148 11.56 -12.64 -3.98
N ALA A 149 12.86 -12.84 -4.07
CA ALA A 149 13.58 -13.82 -3.23
C ALA A 149 13.37 -13.57 -1.72
N TYR A 150 13.20 -12.32 -1.30
CA TYR A 150 12.95 -11.96 0.10
C TYR A 150 11.56 -12.33 0.57
N PHE A 151 10.60 -12.58 -0.33
CA PHE A 151 9.18 -12.75 0.05
C PHE A 151 8.94 -13.98 0.92
N SER A 152 9.82 -14.96 0.86
CA SER A 152 9.82 -16.12 1.77
C SER A 152 9.82 -15.72 3.26
N ARG A 153 10.37 -14.55 3.61
CA ARG A 153 10.36 -13.99 4.98
C ARG A 153 9.01 -13.38 5.36
N LEU A 154 8.30 -12.79 4.40
CA LEU A 154 6.99 -12.18 4.63
C LEU A 154 5.86 -13.20 4.67
N ARG A 155 5.97 -14.28 3.91
CA ARG A 155 4.92 -15.28 3.75
C ARG A 155 4.33 -15.81 5.07
N PRO A 156 5.14 -16.13 6.12
CA PRO A 156 4.60 -16.56 7.40
C PRO A 156 3.80 -15.49 8.16
N MET A 157 3.97 -14.21 7.80
CA MET A 157 3.31 -13.08 8.46
C MET A 157 1.98 -12.69 7.78
N ILE A 158 1.73 -13.27 6.59
CA ILE A 158 0.56 -12.92 5.77
C ILE A 158 -0.38 -14.13 5.75
N PRO A 159 -1.50 -14.09 6.49
CA PRO A 159 -2.36 -15.26 6.72
C PRO A 159 -3.33 -15.55 5.57
N VAL A 160 -3.06 -15.06 4.36
CA VAL A 160 -3.91 -15.28 3.18
C VAL A 160 -3.10 -15.84 2.01
N PRO A 161 -3.73 -16.54 1.06
CA PRO A 161 -3.09 -16.98 -0.18
C PRO A 161 -2.45 -15.82 -0.95
N ILE A 162 -1.28 -16.06 -1.52
CA ILE A 162 -0.50 -15.06 -2.25
C ILE A 162 -0.09 -15.64 -3.60
N TYR A 163 -0.33 -14.87 -4.66
CA TYR A 163 -0.02 -15.22 -6.04
C TYR A 163 0.85 -14.14 -6.69
N PHE A 164 1.84 -14.55 -7.47
CA PHE A 164 2.74 -13.69 -8.23
C PHE A 164 2.55 -13.89 -9.74
N ASP A 165 3.22 -13.09 -10.56
CA ASP A 165 3.11 -13.12 -12.02
C ASP A 165 1.66 -12.97 -12.52
N CYS A 166 0.83 -12.24 -11.78
CA CYS A 166 -0.54 -11.97 -12.14
C CYS A 166 -0.64 -10.81 -13.14
N ALA A 167 -1.77 -10.69 -13.84
CA ALA A 167 -2.00 -9.59 -14.78
C ALA A 167 -2.06 -8.22 -14.08
N TYR A 168 -2.57 -8.20 -12.84
CA TYR A 168 -2.75 -7.00 -12.02
C TYR A 168 -2.40 -7.28 -10.56
N SER A 169 -1.97 -6.23 -9.86
CA SER A 169 -1.84 -6.29 -8.40
C SER A 169 -3.20 -6.02 -7.76
N GLN A 170 -3.70 -6.99 -6.99
CA GLN A 170 -5.05 -6.98 -6.43
C GLN A 170 -5.09 -7.50 -5.01
N MET A 171 -5.94 -6.90 -4.19
CA MET A 171 -6.49 -7.51 -2.97
C MET A 171 -7.89 -7.99 -3.30
N ARG A 172 -8.21 -9.23 -2.97
CA ARG A 172 -9.51 -9.84 -3.25
C ARG A 172 -10.14 -10.35 -1.97
N PHE A 173 -11.40 -10.07 -1.79
CA PHE A 173 -12.20 -10.45 -0.62
C PHE A 173 -13.49 -11.11 -1.07
N PRO A 174 -14.09 -12.05 -0.29
CA PRO A 174 -15.43 -12.55 -0.58
C PRO A 174 -16.43 -11.39 -0.63
N ALA A 175 -17.21 -11.28 -1.73
CA ALA A 175 -18.11 -10.16 -1.97
C ALA A 175 -19.35 -10.13 -1.02
N GLU A 176 -19.68 -11.27 -0.39
CA GLU A 176 -20.87 -11.41 0.45
C GLU A 176 -20.64 -11.06 1.93
N ARG A 177 -19.51 -10.40 2.29
CA ARG A 177 -19.18 -10.08 3.68
C ARG A 177 -19.01 -8.60 3.95
#